data_32d489cbdff5b519df6c1415f1e9b251
#
_entry.id   32d489cbdff5b519df6c1415f1e9b251
#
_cell.length_a   1.000
_cell.length_b   1.000
_cell.length_c   1.000
_cell.angle_alpha   90.00
_cell.angle_beta   90.00
_cell.angle_gamma   90.00
#
_symmetry.space_group_name_H-M   'P 1'
#
loop_
_entity.id
_entity.type
_entity.pdbx_description
1 polymer ?
#
loop_
_entity_poly.entity_id
_entity_poly.type
_entity_poly.pdbx_seq_one_letter_code
_entity_poly.pdbx_strand_id
1 'polypeptide(L)'
;MSAYATKLPGPLRSSEWLLIFYFSYVAMISRVFSLPPEVVWRPFAVTLLVALLFAALAYGEEHEYQRVFSMARDWLPVALILVAYQEMDWFAFLSHDHHLEFHWIEWDRALLYRFGLQRAIESLGALGPSFMELCYALVYAVGPFTVAVLYIVHRRERVNQLLLIYLLGTLLSYGLFPFFPSDPPRVVFGGADAPNIVTVLRRLNLWLVNDYGIHSSVFPSAHVSSAFSAAWALLLVLPEKKRFGIGMLIYAVSVSIATVYGRYHYAADI
;
A
#
# COMPACT_ATOMS: atom_id res chain seq x y z
N MET A 1 -19.54 6.04 -48.25
CA MET A 1 -19.78 5.42 -46.93
C MET A 1 -18.48 4.70 -46.50
N SER A 2 -17.65 5.40 -45.76
CA SER A 2 -16.40 4.83 -45.23
C SER A 2 -16.77 3.97 -44.02
N ALA A 3 -16.48 2.68 -44.11
CA ALA A 3 -16.62 1.75 -43.00
C ALA A 3 -15.64 2.21 -41.90
N TYR A 4 -16.14 2.73 -40.79
CA TYR A 4 -15.39 2.87 -39.56
C TYR A 4 -15.04 1.46 -39.08
N ALA A 5 -13.88 0.94 -39.51
CA ALA A 5 -13.27 -0.17 -38.86
C ALA A 5 -12.97 0.30 -37.43
N THR A 6 -13.73 -0.18 -36.47
CA THR A 6 -13.46 0.02 -35.04
C THR A 6 -12.08 -0.57 -34.75
N LYS A 7 -11.06 0.27 -34.73
CA LYS A 7 -9.74 -0.09 -34.26
C LYS A 7 -9.90 -0.62 -32.85
N LEU A 8 -9.47 -1.85 -32.59
CA LEU A 8 -9.44 -2.38 -31.24
C LEU A 8 -8.60 -1.46 -30.35
N PRO A 9 -8.95 -1.27 -29.06
CA PRO A 9 -8.16 -0.46 -28.14
C PRO A 9 -6.72 -0.98 -28.09
N GLY A 10 -5.75 -0.05 -28.00
CA GLY A 10 -4.34 -0.39 -27.90
C GLY A 10 -4.03 -1.32 -26.74
N PRO A 11 -2.87 -1.94 -26.73
CA PRO A 11 -2.53 -2.93 -25.72
C PRO A 11 -2.50 -2.28 -24.32
N LEU A 12 -3.08 -3.00 -23.34
CA LEU A 12 -2.97 -2.63 -21.94
C LEU A 12 -1.51 -2.73 -21.49
N ARG A 13 -1.12 -1.85 -20.57
CA ARG A 13 0.22 -1.82 -19.98
C ARG A 13 0.38 -2.95 -18.96
N SER A 14 1.61 -3.38 -18.68
CA SER A 14 1.86 -4.47 -17.72
C SER A 14 1.38 -4.14 -16.30
N SER A 15 1.49 -2.89 -15.86
CA SER A 15 0.95 -2.42 -14.56
C SER A 15 -0.58 -2.47 -14.51
N GLU A 16 -1.26 -2.23 -15.63
CA GLU A 16 -2.72 -2.31 -15.74
C GLU A 16 -3.19 -3.77 -15.69
N TRP A 17 -2.51 -4.66 -16.40
CA TRP A 17 -2.76 -6.09 -16.31
C TRP A 17 -2.57 -6.62 -14.89
N LEU A 18 -1.51 -6.17 -14.17
CA LEU A 18 -1.29 -6.57 -12.79
C LEU A 18 -2.47 -6.19 -11.89
N LEU A 19 -3.02 -4.97 -12.05
CA LEU A 19 -4.20 -4.53 -11.30
C LEU A 19 -5.45 -5.35 -11.65
N ILE A 20 -5.69 -5.61 -12.94
CA ILE A 20 -6.82 -6.45 -13.36
C ILE A 20 -6.68 -7.86 -12.78
N PHE A 21 -5.49 -8.44 -12.79
CA PHE A 21 -5.25 -9.75 -12.17
C PHE A 21 -5.48 -9.71 -10.66
N TYR A 22 -5.03 -8.67 -9.98
CA TYR A 22 -5.24 -8.51 -8.54
C TYR A 22 -6.74 -8.42 -8.21
N PHE A 23 -7.50 -7.54 -8.86
CA PHE A 23 -8.94 -7.42 -8.63
C PHE A 23 -9.69 -8.72 -9.00
N SER A 24 -9.27 -9.41 -10.06
CA SER A 24 -9.81 -10.73 -10.41
C SER A 24 -9.52 -11.78 -9.33
N TYR A 25 -8.31 -11.75 -8.75
CA TYR A 25 -7.93 -12.59 -7.63
C TYR A 25 -8.83 -12.29 -6.41
N VAL A 26 -9.04 -11.04 -6.05
CA VAL A 26 -9.94 -10.64 -4.94
C VAL A 26 -11.37 -11.14 -5.20
N ALA A 27 -11.88 -10.99 -6.43
CA ALA A 27 -13.18 -11.52 -6.82
C ALA A 27 -13.24 -13.05 -6.65
N MET A 28 -12.18 -13.77 -6.96
CA MET A 28 -12.10 -15.22 -6.83
C MET A 28 -12.08 -15.66 -5.35
N ILE A 29 -11.22 -15.04 -4.53
CA ILE A 29 -11.12 -15.40 -3.12
C ILE A 29 -12.35 -14.99 -2.31
N SER A 30 -13.12 -13.98 -2.75
CA SER A 30 -14.39 -13.61 -2.10
C SER A 30 -15.39 -14.75 -2.06
N ARG A 31 -15.32 -15.68 -3.02
CA ARG A 31 -16.11 -16.92 -3.04
C ARG A 31 -15.54 -17.99 -2.11
N VAL A 32 -14.20 -18.09 -2.05
CA VAL A 32 -13.51 -19.07 -1.19
C VAL A 32 -13.76 -18.76 0.29
N PHE A 33 -13.66 -17.49 0.67
CA PHE A 33 -13.91 -17.03 2.05
C PHE A 33 -15.39 -16.81 2.36
N SER A 34 -16.31 -17.13 1.42
CA SER A 34 -17.75 -17.09 1.64
C SER A 34 -18.23 -15.75 2.22
N LEU A 35 -17.81 -14.64 1.59
CA LEU A 35 -18.24 -13.31 2.02
C LEU A 35 -19.79 -13.19 2.04
N PRO A 36 -20.34 -12.30 2.89
CA PRO A 36 -21.79 -12.08 2.96
C PRO A 36 -22.41 -11.80 1.58
N PRO A 37 -23.65 -12.27 1.33
CA PRO A 37 -24.32 -12.10 0.02
C PRO A 37 -24.37 -10.64 -0.46
N GLU A 38 -24.42 -9.69 0.46
CA GLU A 38 -24.48 -8.25 0.19
C GLU A 38 -23.14 -7.70 -0.34
N VAL A 39 -22.04 -8.42 -0.08
CA VAL A 39 -20.68 -7.98 -0.39
C VAL A 39 -20.06 -8.79 -1.51
N VAL A 40 -20.34 -10.09 -1.59
CA VAL A 40 -19.65 -11.06 -2.47
C VAL A 40 -19.65 -10.69 -3.97
N TRP A 41 -20.59 -9.89 -4.44
CA TRP A 41 -20.68 -9.43 -5.83
C TRP A 41 -19.81 -8.19 -6.10
N ARG A 42 -19.46 -7.41 -5.05
CA ARG A 42 -18.72 -6.13 -5.19
C ARG A 42 -17.35 -6.30 -5.83
N PRO A 43 -16.50 -7.29 -5.46
CA PRO A 43 -15.21 -7.51 -6.12
C PRO A 43 -15.33 -7.76 -7.62
N PHE A 44 -16.39 -8.46 -8.06
CA PHE A 44 -16.64 -8.69 -9.49
C PHE A 44 -17.00 -7.38 -10.21
N ALA A 45 -17.82 -6.54 -9.59
CA ALA A 45 -18.19 -5.24 -10.12
C ALA A 45 -16.97 -4.31 -10.23
N VAL A 46 -16.11 -4.28 -9.21
CA VAL A 46 -14.86 -3.48 -9.24
C VAL A 46 -13.91 -3.99 -10.30
N THR A 47 -13.73 -5.32 -10.41
CA THR A 47 -12.89 -5.92 -11.48
C THR A 47 -13.36 -5.49 -12.85
N LEU A 48 -14.67 -5.59 -13.13
CA LEU A 48 -15.24 -5.17 -14.41
C LEU A 48 -15.05 -3.67 -14.65
N LEU A 49 -15.32 -2.86 -13.64
CA LEU A 49 -15.16 -1.40 -13.73
C LEU A 49 -13.71 -1.01 -14.04
N VAL A 50 -12.74 -1.60 -13.35
CA VAL A 50 -11.31 -1.35 -13.57
C VAL A 50 -10.88 -1.79 -14.97
N ALA A 51 -11.33 -2.96 -15.45
CA ALA A 51 -11.03 -3.42 -16.79
C ALA A 51 -11.62 -2.50 -17.87
N LEU A 52 -12.87 -2.08 -17.71
CA LEU A 52 -13.51 -1.14 -18.62
C LEU A 52 -12.84 0.24 -18.61
N LEU A 53 -12.43 0.72 -17.44
CA LEU A 53 -11.74 2.00 -17.29
C LEU A 53 -10.40 1.99 -18.02
N PHE A 54 -9.58 0.95 -17.84
CA PHE A 54 -8.31 0.85 -18.57
C PHE A 54 -8.53 0.65 -20.09
N ALA A 55 -9.53 -0.10 -20.50
CA ALA A 55 -9.88 -0.23 -21.92
C ALA A 55 -10.29 1.12 -22.53
N ALA A 56 -11.11 1.90 -21.81
CA ALA A 56 -11.52 3.23 -22.26
C ALA A 56 -10.34 4.21 -22.35
N LEU A 57 -9.43 4.19 -21.35
CA LEU A 57 -8.24 5.03 -21.37
C LEU A 57 -7.27 4.62 -22.48
N ALA A 58 -7.10 3.33 -22.73
CA ALA A 58 -6.28 2.83 -23.83
C ALA A 58 -6.86 3.23 -25.18
N TYR A 59 -8.18 3.14 -25.34
CA TYR A 59 -8.87 3.61 -26.55
C TYR A 59 -8.70 5.12 -26.77
N GLY A 60 -8.89 5.92 -25.71
CA GLY A 60 -8.74 7.38 -25.78
C GLY A 60 -7.30 7.82 -26.09
N GLU A 61 -6.29 7.09 -25.59
CA GLU A 61 -4.88 7.37 -25.89
C GLU A 61 -4.57 7.21 -27.39
N GLU A 62 -5.27 6.29 -28.10
CA GLU A 62 -5.04 6.08 -29.53
C GLU A 62 -5.81 7.04 -30.43
N HIS A 63 -6.96 7.60 -29.98
CA HIS A 63 -7.89 8.23 -30.90
C HIS A 63 -8.01 9.75 -30.79
N GLU A 64 -7.94 10.35 -29.58
CA GLU A 64 -8.27 11.79 -29.46
C GLU A 64 -7.25 12.60 -28.66
N TYR A 65 -7.18 12.39 -27.34
CA TYR A 65 -6.35 13.22 -26.45
C TYR A 65 -5.16 12.41 -25.92
N GLN A 66 -4.33 11.91 -26.82
CA GLN A 66 -3.24 10.99 -26.53
C GLN A 66 -2.45 11.34 -25.25
N ARG A 67 -2.08 12.61 -25.07
CA ARG A 67 -1.29 13.04 -23.92
C ARG A 67 -2.08 12.95 -22.60
N VAL A 68 -3.35 13.35 -22.60
CA VAL A 68 -4.19 13.36 -21.39
C VAL A 68 -4.47 11.93 -20.94
N PHE A 69 -4.90 11.07 -21.86
CA PHE A 69 -5.19 9.68 -21.54
C PHE A 69 -3.91 8.90 -21.14
N SER A 70 -2.79 9.16 -21.79
CA SER A 70 -1.50 8.60 -21.42
C SER A 70 -1.09 9.02 -20.00
N MET A 71 -1.27 10.29 -19.62
CA MET A 71 -1.02 10.75 -18.25
C MET A 71 -2.00 10.11 -17.24
N ALA A 72 -3.27 9.98 -17.58
CA ALA A 72 -4.23 9.31 -16.72
C ALA A 72 -3.82 7.85 -16.45
N ARG A 73 -3.31 7.13 -17.45
CA ARG A 73 -2.76 5.77 -17.33
C ARG A 73 -1.49 5.69 -16.47
N ASP A 74 -0.76 6.79 -16.30
CA ASP A 74 0.39 6.85 -15.38
C ASP A 74 -0.05 7.02 -13.91
N TRP A 75 -1.14 7.74 -13.65
CA TRP A 75 -1.55 8.11 -12.29
C TRP A 75 -2.68 7.27 -11.72
N LEU A 76 -3.57 6.76 -12.57
CA LEU A 76 -4.71 5.95 -12.14
C LEU A 76 -4.28 4.69 -11.35
N PRO A 77 -3.21 3.95 -11.74
CA PRO A 77 -2.75 2.80 -10.96
C PRO A 77 -2.42 3.14 -9.51
N VAL A 78 -1.88 4.34 -9.25
CA VAL A 78 -1.58 4.80 -7.89
C VAL A 78 -2.88 5.05 -7.10
N ALA A 79 -3.89 5.64 -7.72
CA ALA A 79 -5.18 5.85 -7.08
C ALA A 79 -5.90 4.52 -6.78
N LEU A 80 -5.79 3.53 -7.68
CA LEU A 80 -6.41 2.22 -7.52
C LEU A 80 -5.80 1.39 -6.36
N ILE A 81 -4.61 1.73 -5.86
CA ILE A 81 -4.07 1.14 -4.62
C ILE A 81 -5.01 1.39 -3.43
N LEU A 82 -5.61 2.57 -3.35
CA LEU A 82 -6.57 2.88 -2.28
C LEU A 82 -7.84 2.04 -2.40
N VAL A 83 -8.29 1.78 -3.62
CA VAL A 83 -9.43 0.88 -3.86
C VAL A 83 -9.06 -0.54 -3.46
N ALA A 84 -7.89 -1.03 -3.90
CA ALA A 84 -7.39 -2.34 -3.54
C ALA A 84 -7.24 -2.53 -2.02
N TYR A 85 -6.80 -1.49 -1.30
CA TYR A 85 -6.72 -1.49 0.16
C TYR A 85 -8.12 -1.59 0.80
N GLN A 86 -9.07 -0.78 0.35
CA GLN A 86 -10.42 -0.77 0.91
C GLN A 86 -11.20 -2.06 0.63
N GLU A 87 -10.91 -2.77 -0.46
CA GLU A 87 -11.50 -4.09 -0.71
C GLU A 87 -11.12 -5.11 0.36
N MET A 88 -9.95 -4.96 0.97
CA MET A 88 -9.52 -5.89 2.04
C MET A 88 -10.40 -5.79 3.29
N ASP A 89 -11.05 -4.67 3.54
CA ASP A 89 -12.00 -4.53 4.65
C ASP A 89 -13.23 -5.43 4.50
N TRP A 90 -13.55 -5.87 3.28
CA TRP A 90 -14.63 -6.85 3.07
C TRP A 90 -14.32 -8.22 3.70
N PHE A 91 -13.08 -8.49 4.03
CA PHE A 91 -12.65 -9.72 4.72
C PHE A 91 -12.53 -9.55 6.25
N ALA A 92 -12.99 -8.43 6.81
CA ALA A 92 -12.96 -8.16 8.26
C ALA A 92 -13.91 -9.10 9.07
N PHE A 93 -14.74 -9.88 8.39
CA PHE A 93 -15.60 -10.89 9.03
C PHE A 93 -14.87 -12.18 9.43
N LEU A 94 -13.61 -12.32 9.04
CA LEU A 94 -12.82 -13.50 9.39
C LEU A 94 -12.43 -13.39 10.87
N SER A 95 -13.14 -14.14 11.72
CA SER A 95 -12.78 -14.24 13.14
C SER A 95 -11.48 -15.00 13.32
N HIS A 96 -10.65 -14.57 14.27
CA HIS A 96 -9.41 -15.21 14.65
C HIS A 96 -9.21 -15.20 16.16
N ASP A 97 -8.33 -16.06 16.67
CA ASP A 97 -8.15 -16.31 18.10
C ASP A 97 -6.97 -15.54 18.72
N HIS A 98 -6.36 -14.62 17.99
CA HIS A 98 -5.21 -13.81 18.39
C HIS A 98 -3.94 -14.57 18.79
N HIS A 99 -3.85 -15.88 18.52
CA HIS A 99 -2.65 -16.65 18.90
C HIS A 99 -1.37 -16.13 18.23
N LEU A 100 -1.45 -15.63 17.00
CA LEU A 100 -0.31 -15.03 16.29
C LEU A 100 0.13 -13.73 16.98
N GLU A 101 -0.79 -12.86 17.34
CA GLU A 101 -0.52 -11.58 17.98
C GLU A 101 0.15 -11.78 19.35
N PHE A 102 -0.25 -12.81 20.13
CA PHE A 102 0.39 -13.15 21.40
C PHE A 102 1.83 -13.63 21.24
N HIS A 103 2.18 -14.27 20.12
CA HIS A 103 3.58 -14.60 19.83
C HIS A 103 4.36 -13.38 19.30
N TRP A 104 3.77 -12.59 18.43
CA TRP A 104 4.43 -11.45 17.81
C TRP A 104 4.72 -10.32 18.81
N ILE A 105 3.86 -10.10 19.81
CA ILE A 105 4.05 -9.07 20.82
C ILE A 105 5.34 -9.28 21.65
N GLU A 106 5.77 -10.51 21.85
CA GLU A 106 6.99 -10.79 22.57
C GLU A 106 8.23 -10.28 21.84
N TRP A 107 8.23 -10.38 20.51
CA TRP A 107 9.31 -9.81 19.68
C TRP A 107 9.31 -8.29 19.74
N ASP A 108 8.15 -7.68 19.68
CA ASP A 108 7.99 -6.23 19.82
C ASP A 108 8.51 -5.72 21.16
N ARG A 109 8.12 -6.39 22.26
CA ARG A 109 8.54 -6.05 23.62
C ARG A 109 10.05 -6.21 23.79
N ALA A 110 10.62 -7.26 23.19
CA ALA A 110 12.08 -7.41 23.17
C ALA A 110 12.75 -6.24 22.43
N LEU A 111 12.25 -5.87 21.25
CA LEU A 111 12.80 -4.78 20.44
C LEU A 111 12.63 -3.42 21.11
N LEU A 112 11.43 -3.09 21.54
CA LEU A 112 11.08 -1.77 22.09
C LEU A 112 11.68 -1.53 23.47
N TYR A 113 11.60 -2.52 24.37
CA TYR A 113 11.96 -2.34 25.77
C TYR A 113 13.31 -2.97 26.11
N ARG A 114 13.52 -4.25 25.77
CA ARG A 114 14.77 -4.95 26.12
C ARG A 114 15.99 -4.42 25.37
N PHE A 115 15.84 -4.17 24.06
CA PHE A 115 16.88 -3.55 23.23
C PHE A 115 16.80 -2.01 23.23
N GLY A 116 15.81 -1.42 23.91
CA GLY A 116 15.72 0.01 24.18
C GLY A 116 15.36 0.89 22.99
N LEU A 117 14.77 0.37 21.92
CA LEU A 117 14.39 1.16 20.74
C LEU A 117 13.45 2.31 21.11
N GLN A 118 12.43 2.06 21.95
CA GLN A 118 11.52 3.11 22.40
C GLN A 118 12.28 4.21 23.16
N ARG A 119 13.15 3.83 24.11
CA ARG A 119 13.97 4.79 24.85
C ARG A 119 14.86 5.61 23.92
N ALA A 120 15.50 4.98 22.94
CA ALA A 120 16.35 5.66 21.95
C ALA A 120 15.58 6.72 21.18
N ILE A 121 14.37 6.40 20.69
CA ILE A 121 13.51 7.36 19.96
C ILE A 121 13.05 8.48 20.89
N GLU A 122 12.56 8.16 22.10
CA GLU A 122 12.00 9.13 23.04
C GLU A 122 13.07 9.98 23.74
N SER A 123 14.35 9.55 23.74
CA SER A 123 15.47 10.37 24.25
C SER A 123 15.68 11.66 23.49
N LEU A 124 15.17 11.76 22.25
CA LEU A 124 15.18 12.98 21.44
C LEU A 124 13.99 13.93 21.79
N GLY A 125 13.31 13.70 22.91
CA GLY A 125 12.10 14.43 23.29
C GLY A 125 10.99 14.22 22.27
N ALA A 126 10.22 15.26 21.94
CA ALA A 126 9.12 15.15 20.97
C ALA A 126 9.59 15.00 19.51
N LEU A 127 10.85 15.28 19.20
CA LEU A 127 11.35 15.22 17.81
C LEU A 127 11.40 13.79 17.26
N GLY A 128 11.96 12.85 18.04
CA GLY A 128 12.04 11.45 17.62
C GLY A 128 10.66 10.83 17.33
N PRO A 129 9.73 10.85 18.30
CA PRO A 129 8.35 10.42 18.08
C PRO A 129 7.67 11.11 16.90
N SER A 130 7.80 12.44 16.77
CA SER A 130 7.20 13.16 15.62
C SER A 130 7.78 12.73 14.29
N PHE A 131 9.09 12.46 14.22
CA PHE A 131 9.71 11.94 12.99
C PHE A 131 9.19 10.55 12.64
N MET A 132 9.04 9.64 13.60
CA MET A 132 8.46 8.32 13.37
C MET A 132 7.02 8.43 12.87
N GLU A 133 6.20 9.23 13.52
CA GLU A 133 4.81 9.44 13.10
C GLU A 133 4.71 10.09 11.71
N LEU A 134 5.62 11.00 11.36
CA LEU A 134 5.71 11.58 10.03
C LEU A 134 6.07 10.52 8.98
N CYS A 135 7.04 9.64 9.27
CA CYS A 135 7.41 8.55 8.36
C CYS A 135 6.21 7.62 8.11
N TYR A 136 5.41 7.34 9.15
CA TYR A 136 4.19 6.55 8.98
C TYR A 136 3.16 7.26 8.10
N ALA A 137 2.86 8.53 8.36
CA ALA A 137 1.90 9.32 7.60
C ALA A 137 2.26 9.44 6.10
N LEU A 138 3.56 9.59 5.80
CA LEU A 138 4.03 9.80 4.43
C LEU A 138 3.92 8.56 3.54
N VAL A 139 3.57 7.39 4.08
CA VAL A 139 3.41 6.18 3.25
C VAL A 139 2.35 6.35 2.16
N TYR A 140 1.31 7.12 2.42
CA TYR A 140 0.27 7.43 1.44
C TYR A 140 0.78 8.28 0.26
N ALA A 141 1.91 8.97 0.44
CA ALA A 141 2.55 9.76 -0.60
C ALA A 141 3.60 8.98 -1.42
N VAL A 142 3.96 7.74 -1.04
CA VAL A 142 5.03 6.95 -1.70
C VAL A 142 4.74 6.73 -3.18
N GLY A 143 3.55 6.26 -3.53
CA GLY A 143 3.15 6.04 -4.92
C GLY A 143 3.21 7.33 -5.75
N PRO A 144 2.47 8.38 -5.35
CA PRO A 144 2.53 9.68 -6.04
C PRO A 144 3.95 10.24 -6.16
N PHE A 145 4.76 10.14 -5.11
CA PHE A 145 6.14 10.61 -5.10
C PHE A 145 6.99 9.90 -6.16
N THR A 146 6.92 8.57 -6.24
CA THR A 146 7.74 7.79 -7.17
C THR A 146 7.41 8.09 -8.63
N VAL A 147 6.13 8.24 -8.96
CA VAL A 147 5.70 8.66 -10.30
C VAL A 147 6.17 10.09 -10.57
N ALA A 148 5.98 11.03 -9.63
CA ALA A 148 6.41 12.41 -9.78
C ALA A 148 7.92 12.53 -10.01
N VAL A 149 8.75 11.70 -9.34
CA VAL A 149 10.20 11.66 -9.57
C VAL A 149 10.51 11.39 -11.04
N LEU A 150 9.85 10.42 -11.69
CA LEU A 150 10.09 10.12 -13.11
C LEU A 150 9.68 11.29 -14.03
N TYR A 151 8.61 12.00 -13.70
CA TYR A 151 8.21 13.20 -14.42
C TYR A 151 9.23 14.33 -14.27
N ILE A 152 9.71 14.61 -13.05
CA ILE A 152 10.69 15.65 -12.74
C ILE A 152 12.04 15.38 -13.42
N VAL A 153 12.45 14.12 -13.48
CA VAL A 153 13.73 13.75 -14.11
C VAL A 153 13.61 13.46 -15.60
N HIS A 154 12.44 13.74 -16.21
CA HIS A 154 12.14 13.52 -17.63
C HIS A 154 12.36 12.07 -18.09
N ARG A 155 11.90 11.11 -17.29
CA ARG A 155 11.94 9.67 -17.55
C ARG A 155 10.54 9.04 -17.51
N ARG A 156 9.54 9.79 -17.95
CA ARG A 156 8.13 9.36 -17.95
C ARG A 156 7.92 8.02 -18.65
N GLU A 157 8.71 7.73 -19.68
CA GLU A 157 8.65 6.47 -20.43
C GLU A 157 8.86 5.22 -19.57
N ARG A 158 9.42 5.38 -18.36
CA ARG A 158 9.69 4.29 -17.42
C ARG A 158 8.62 4.12 -16.35
N VAL A 159 7.56 4.94 -16.36
CA VAL A 159 6.50 4.91 -15.32
C VAL A 159 5.84 3.54 -15.25
N ASN A 160 5.54 2.90 -16.39
CA ASN A 160 4.93 1.58 -16.39
C ASN A 160 5.81 0.50 -15.71
N GLN A 161 7.12 0.54 -15.93
CA GLN A 161 8.06 -0.39 -15.26
C GLN A 161 8.14 -0.12 -13.76
N LEU A 162 8.21 1.14 -13.36
CA LEU A 162 8.20 1.55 -11.95
C LEU A 162 6.92 1.07 -11.27
N LEU A 163 5.76 1.34 -11.87
CA LEU A 163 4.47 0.93 -11.33
C LEU A 163 4.35 -0.58 -11.23
N LEU A 164 4.85 -1.35 -12.22
CA LEU A 164 4.81 -2.81 -12.15
C LEU A 164 5.51 -3.34 -10.91
N ILE A 165 6.71 -2.85 -10.61
CA ILE A 165 7.51 -3.29 -9.44
C ILE A 165 6.85 -2.83 -8.14
N TYR A 166 6.46 -1.55 -8.08
CA TYR A 166 5.84 -0.94 -6.91
C TYR A 166 4.50 -1.61 -6.54
N LEU A 167 3.64 -1.80 -7.53
CA LEU A 167 2.34 -2.44 -7.34
C LEU A 167 2.47 -3.90 -6.96
N LEU A 168 3.43 -4.63 -7.56
CA LEU A 168 3.60 -6.05 -7.27
C LEU A 168 3.82 -6.30 -5.77
N GLY A 169 4.75 -5.60 -5.14
CA GLY A 169 5.01 -5.79 -3.71
C GLY A 169 3.84 -5.30 -2.83
N THR A 170 3.20 -4.17 -3.18
CA THR A 170 2.06 -3.65 -2.43
C THR A 170 0.86 -4.60 -2.51
N LEU A 171 0.49 -5.04 -3.71
CA LEU A 171 -0.67 -5.88 -3.94
C LEU A 171 -0.48 -7.32 -3.46
N LEU A 172 0.77 -7.83 -3.43
CA LEU A 172 1.07 -9.12 -2.80
C LEU A 172 0.78 -9.07 -1.29
N SER A 173 1.13 -7.98 -0.60
CA SER A 173 0.79 -7.83 0.82
C SER A 173 -0.72 -7.82 1.04
N TYR A 174 -1.46 -7.02 0.27
CA TYR A 174 -2.93 -7.01 0.37
C TYR A 174 -3.54 -8.38 0.07
N GLY A 175 -3.04 -9.08 -0.96
CA GLY A 175 -3.54 -10.39 -1.35
C GLY A 175 -3.38 -11.47 -0.27
N LEU A 176 -2.48 -11.26 0.70
CA LEU A 176 -2.25 -12.18 1.82
C LEU A 176 -3.16 -11.87 3.04
N PHE A 177 -3.74 -10.68 3.16
CA PHE A 177 -4.53 -10.29 4.32
C PHE A 177 -5.64 -11.28 4.69
N PRO A 178 -6.47 -11.80 3.76
CA PRO A 178 -7.52 -12.74 4.10
C PRO A 178 -7.04 -14.07 4.70
N PHE A 179 -5.78 -14.44 4.47
CA PHE A 179 -5.20 -15.68 4.97
C PHE A 179 -4.55 -15.55 6.36
N PHE A 180 -4.28 -14.32 6.78
CA PHE A 180 -3.64 -14.00 8.06
C PHE A 180 -4.42 -12.91 8.80
N PRO A 181 -5.71 -13.15 9.14
CA PRO A 181 -6.50 -12.17 9.88
C PRO A 181 -5.82 -11.86 11.21
N SER A 182 -5.60 -10.58 11.49
CA SER A 182 -4.87 -10.13 12.67
C SER A 182 -5.14 -8.68 13.00
N ASP A 183 -5.19 -8.35 14.28
CA ASP A 183 -5.40 -7.00 14.77
C ASP A 183 -4.09 -6.31 15.16
N PRO A 184 -3.99 -4.98 14.98
CA PRO A 184 -2.75 -4.26 15.30
C PRO A 184 -2.48 -4.24 16.81
N PRO A 185 -1.21 -4.13 17.23
CA PRO A 185 -0.82 -4.12 18.64
C PRO A 185 -1.56 -3.07 19.47
N ARG A 186 -1.87 -1.92 18.87
CA ARG A 186 -2.62 -0.83 19.54
C ARG A 186 -4.05 -1.23 19.94
N VAL A 187 -4.64 -2.20 19.25
CA VAL A 187 -6.01 -2.71 19.53
C VAL A 187 -5.95 -3.85 20.53
N VAL A 188 -5.09 -4.84 20.29
CA VAL A 188 -5.05 -6.09 21.10
C VAL A 188 -4.44 -5.85 22.48
N PHE A 189 -3.37 -5.03 22.59
CA PHE A 189 -2.62 -4.84 23.84
C PHE A 189 -2.85 -3.49 24.52
N GLY A 190 -3.62 -2.60 23.88
CA GLY A 190 -4.07 -1.34 24.48
C GLY A 190 -2.97 -0.40 24.94
N GLY A 191 -3.30 0.48 25.91
CA GLY A 191 -2.44 1.59 26.34
C GLY A 191 -1.14 1.21 27.04
N ALA A 192 -0.99 -0.02 27.58
CA ALA A 192 0.19 -0.44 28.31
C ALA A 192 1.47 -0.46 27.45
N ASP A 193 1.33 -0.73 26.17
CA ASP A 193 2.43 -0.81 25.21
C ASP A 193 2.51 0.44 24.29
N ALA A 194 1.72 1.48 24.56
CA ALA A 194 1.71 2.70 23.74
C ALA A 194 2.99 3.55 23.94
N PRO A 195 3.40 4.35 22.93
CA PRO A 195 4.44 5.35 23.10
C PRO A 195 4.11 6.33 24.24
N ASN A 196 5.13 6.67 25.08
CA ASN A 196 4.94 7.57 26.20
C ASN A 196 4.71 9.02 25.77
N ILE A 197 5.24 9.42 24.61
CA ILE A 197 5.15 10.79 24.09
C ILE A 197 4.10 10.86 22.99
N VAL A 198 2.98 11.51 23.29
CA VAL A 198 1.88 11.72 22.33
C VAL A 198 2.07 13.03 21.59
N THR A 199 2.43 12.95 20.30
CA THR A 199 2.62 14.11 19.44
C THR A 199 1.34 14.48 18.67
N VAL A 200 1.32 15.67 18.04
CA VAL A 200 0.21 16.06 17.14
C VAL A 200 0.09 15.10 15.96
N LEU A 201 1.22 14.66 15.38
CA LEU A 201 1.24 13.69 14.27
C LEU A 201 0.71 12.32 14.72
N ARG A 202 0.97 11.92 15.98
CA ARG A 202 0.36 10.71 16.55
C ARG A 202 -1.16 10.79 16.55
N ARG A 203 -1.71 11.91 16.98
CA ARG A 203 -3.17 12.11 17.02
C ARG A 203 -3.76 12.07 15.60
N LEU A 204 -3.08 12.70 14.64
CA LEU A 204 -3.48 12.65 13.23
C LEU A 204 -3.48 11.22 12.69
N ASN A 205 -2.39 10.47 12.92
CA ASN A 205 -2.29 9.08 12.45
C ASN A 205 -3.34 8.19 13.09
N LEU A 206 -3.58 8.31 14.40
CA LEU A 206 -4.63 7.54 15.08
C LEU A 206 -6.01 7.88 14.54
N TRP A 207 -6.30 9.14 14.25
CA TRP A 207 -7.55 9.54 13.59
C TRP A 207 -7.64 8.88 12.19
N LEU A 208 -6.60 8.97 11.36
CA LEU A 208 -6.59 8.36 10.03
C LEU A 208 -6.82 6.84 10.07
N VAL A 209 -6.14 6.11 10.96
CA VAL A 209 -6.27 4.66 11.00
C VAL A 209 -7.56 4.18 11.66
N ASN A 210 -8.18 5.00 12.51
CA ASN A 210 -9.47 4.65 13.12
C ASN A 210 -10.65 4.92 12.17
N ASP A 211 -10.60 6.02 11.39
CA ASP A 211 -11.71 6.42 10.52
C ASP A 211 -11.60 5.81 9.10
N TYR A 212 -10.38 5.52 8.63
CA TYR A 212 -10.13 5.07 7.25
C TYR A 212 -9.32 3.76 7.16
N GLY A 213 -8.87 3.22 8.29
CA GLY A 213 -8.16 1.94 8.33
C GLY A 213 -9.09 0.76 8.06
N ILE A 214 -8.52 -0.33 7.55
CA ILE A 214 -9.22 -1.61 7.40
C ILE A 214 -9.09 -2.45 8.68
N HIS A 215 -9.99 -3.41 8.84
CA HIS A 215 -10.11 -4.26 10.05
C HIS A 215 -9.87 -5.75 9.76
N SER A 216 -9.35 -6.09 8.58
CA SER A 216 -9.18 -7.49 8.18
C SER A 216 -7.84 -8.09 8.61
N SER A 217 -6.76 -7.35 8.48
CA SER A 217 -5.41 -7.83 8.85
C SER A 217 -4.38 -6.70 8.88
N VAL A 218 -3.30 -6.93 9.64
CA VAL A 218 -2.09 -6.09 9.61
C VAL A 218 -0.88 -6.84 9.02
N PHE A 219 -0.99 -8.15 8.81
CA PHE A 219 0.09 -9.00 8.30
C PHE A 219 -0.14 -9.43 6.83
N PRO A 220 0.91 -9.31 5.98
CA PRO A 220 2.18 -8.61 6.18
C PRO A 220 2.01 -7.09 6.02
N SER A 221 2.91 -6.27 6.58
CA SER A 221 2.79 -4.82 6.52
C SER A 221 2.87 -4.27 5.09
N ALA A 222 1.73 -3.82 4.56
CA ALA A 222 1.69 -3.19 3.26
C ALA A 222 2.38 -1.80 3.24
N HIS A 223 2.45 -1.12 4.37
CA HIS A 223 3.20 0.13 4.53
C HIS A 223 4.69 -0.09 4.25
N VAL A 224 5.26 -1.14 4.84
CA VAL A 224 6.66 -1.49 4.69
C VAL A 224 6.92 -2.05 3.29
N SER A 225 6.09 -2.99 2.84
CA SER A 225 6.22 -3.60 1.52
C SER A 225 6.15 -2.57 0.40
N SER A 226 5.21 -1.61 0.45
CA SER A 226 5.11 -0.54 -0.55
C SER A 226 6.34 0.36 -0.57
N ALA A 227 6.88 0.73 0.60
CA ALA A 227 8.06 1.56 0.70
C ALA A 227 9.32 0.87 0.14
N PHE A 228 9.55 -0.40 0.47
CA PHE A 228 10.66 -1.17 -0.09
C PHE A 228 10.49 -1.42 -1.58
N SER A 229 9.28 -1.74 -2.04
CA SER A 229 8.99 -1.92 -3.47
C SER A 229 9.22 -0.64 -4.27
N ALA A 230 8.86 0.51 -3.71
CA ALA A 230 9.14 1.83 -4.30
C ALA A 230 10.64 2.11 -4.38
N ALA A 231 11.39 1.80 -3.31
CA ALA A 231 12.85 1.94 -3.29
C ALA A 231 13.50 1.07 -4.36
N TRP A 232 13.10 -0.19 -4.43
CA TRP A 232 13.61 -1.14 -5.41
C TRP A 232 13.27 -0.74 -6.84
N ALA A 233 12.02 -0.30 -7.06
CA ALA A 233 11.59 0.22 -8.35
C ALA A 233 12.45 1.40 -8.81
N LEU A 234 12.70 2.39 -7.95
CA LEU A 234 13.54 3.54 -8.27
C LEU A 234 15.00 3.15 -8.53
N LEU A 235 15.57 2.19 -7.77
CA LEU A 235 16.93 1.71 -7.99
C LEU A 235 17.12 1.01 -9.33
N LEU A 236 16.12 0.19 -9.73
CA LEU A 236 16.16 -0.56 -10.98
C LEU A 236 15.84 0.31 -12.20
N VAL A 237 14.85 1.18 -12.06
CA VAL A 237 14.31 1.97 -13.18
C VAL A 237 15.11 3.26 -13.41
N LEU A 238 15.77 3.82 -12.38
CA LEU A 238 16.59 5.02 -12.44
C LEU A 238 18.04 4.77 -11.99
N PRO A 239 18.78 3.84 -12.60
CA PRO A 239 20.14 3.51 -12.18
C PRO A 239 21.10 4.70 -12.31
N GLU A 240 20.81 5.65 -13.20
CA GLU A 240 21.60 6.88 -13.38
C GLU A 240 21.35 7.93 -12.28
N LYS A 241 20.31 7.78 -11.48
CA LYS A 241 19.94 8.69 -10.38
C LYS A 241 19.66 7.92 -9.09
N LYS A 242 20.55 7.02 -8.71
CA LYS A 242 20.42 6.10 -7.54
C LYS A 242 20.06 6.82 -6.24
N ARG A 243 20.37 8.11 -6.09
CA ARG A 243 20.05 8.90 -4.90
C ARG A 243 18.56 8.87 -4.52
N PHE A 244 17.66 8.80 -5.50
CA PHE A 244 16.21 8.71 -5.22
C PHE A 244 15.85 7.35 -4.64
N GLY A 245 16.37 6.27 -5.21
CA GLY A 245 16.15 4.92 -4.69
C GLY A 245 16.80 4.70 -3.32
N ILE A 246 18.02 5.23 -3.09
CA ILE A 246 18.68 5.17 -1.79
C ILE A 246 17.89 5.98 -0.74
N GLY A 247 17.44 7.20 -1.08
CA GLY A 247 16.60 7.99 -0.19
C GLY A 247 15.30 7.28 0.18
N MET A 248 14.66 6.64 -0.80
CA MET A 248 13.47 5.83 -0.56
C MET A 248 13.77 4.57 0.27
N LEU A 249 14.94 3.96 0.12
CA LEU A 249 15.36 2.82 0.96
C LEU A 249 15.57 3.25 2.43
N ILE A 250 16.21 4.40 2.65
CA ILE A 250 16.33 4.97 4.00
C ILE A 250 14.95 5.24 4.59
N TYR A 251 14.04 5.79 3.80
CA TYR A 251 12.66 5.99 4.20
C TYR A 251 11.95 4.66 4.52
N ALA A 252 12.13 3.62 3.70
CA ALA A 252 11.54 2.30 3.93
C ALA A 252 11.99 1.68 5.28
N VAL A 253 13.27 1.82 5.62
CA VAL A 253 13.78 1.43 6.94
C VAL A 253 13.16 2.29 8.04
N SER A 254 13.02 3.60 7.82
CA SER A 254 12.42 4.49 8.82
C SER A 254 10.94 4.17 9.06
N VAL A 255 10.17 3.87 8.02
CA VAL A 255 8.76 3.48 8.18
C VAL A 255 8.62 2.11 8.84
N SER A 256 9.54 1.17 8.60
CA SER A 256 9.58 -0.12 9.33
C SER A 256 9.70 0.10 10.84
N ILE A 257 10.63 0.96 11.26
CA ILE A 257 10.80 1.32 12.67
C ILE A 257 9.55 2.07 13.19
N ALA A 258 9.02 2.99 12.41
CA ALA A 258 7.86 3.80 12.76
C ALA A 258 6.59 2.97 13.00
N THR A 259 6.35 1.94 12.19
CA THR A 259 5.19 1.05 12.32
C THR A 259 5.21 0.26 13.62
N VAL A 260 6.38 -0.25 14.03
CA VAL A 260 6.54 -0.97 15.31
C VAL A 260 6.49 -0.01 16.50
N TYR A 261 7.23 1.10 16.44
CA TYR A 261 7.19 2.12 17.50
C TYR A 261 5.79 2.66 17.73
N GLY A 262 5.08 3.00 16.65
CA GLY A 262 3.70 3.52 16.68
C GLY A 262 2.65 2.48 17.04
N ARG A 263 3.01 1.20 17.18
CA ARG A 263 2.07 0.10 17.46
C ARG A 263 1.02 -0.09 16.36
N TYR A 264 1.37 0.27 15.14
CA TYR A 264 0.52 0.06 13.96
C TYR A 264 0.66 -1.36 13.41
N HIS A 265 1.87 -1.93 13.49
CA HIS A 265 2.24 -3.26 13.06
C HIS A 265 3.15 -3.94 14.09
N TYR A 266 3.24 -5.26 14.04
CA TYR A 266 4.23 -6.05 14.77
C TYR A 266 5.57 -6.06 14.01
N ALA A 267 6.67 -6.34 14.71
CA ALA A 267 7.96 -6.56 14.08
C ALA A 267 7.94 -7.77 13.14
N ALA A 268 7.06 -8.74 13.41
CA ALA A 268 6.84 -9.90 12.56
C ALA A 268 6.20 -9.58 11.22
N ASP A 269 5.50 -8.42 11.11
CA ASP A 269 4.80 -7.99 9.89
C ASP A 269 5.76 -7.40 8.84
N ILE A 270 6.99 -7.05 9.26
CA ILE A 270 8.02 -6.38 8.46
C ILE A 270 8.84 -7.44 7.69
#